data_49aec88e3ef3aed8fa16f5354512da85
#
_entry.id   49aec88e3ef3aed8fa16f5354512da85
#
_cell.length_a   1.000
_cell.length_b   1.000
_cell.length_c   1.000
_cell.angle_alpha   90.00
_cell.angle_beta   90.00
_cell.angle_gamma   90.00
#
_symmetry.space_group_name_H-M   'P 1'
#
loop_
_entity.id
_entity.type
_entity.pdbx_description
1 polymer ?
#
loop_
_entity_poly.entity_id
_entity_poly.type
_entity_poly.pdbx_seq_one_letter_code
_entity_poly.pdbx_strand_id
1 'polypeptide(L)'
;MIERYLENYAEPEARAVGGAHAAPANLNGRPLRDTRVWQGCLVIPAFNEAFETLHRQLTSMRSADVLVILVINAPENANPKAIADTRMLLYKIHEQDYEHVIVVDRASNGLRLNPKQGVGLARKIGCDLALALRLAGRARSDWLLQSDADVFFPSGYSDLLHTIPVTDSAGARIFPHNHFSSDPTLHYAGQLYDQHMSYYVAGLAMAGSRYAHHSLGSTIAVHAKTYAAVRGYPKRSAGEDFYLLNKICKLAPVERLAGPALSIEARISARVPFGTGPALRKIVENLAKDPSGDSYLSYHPDCFRLLGRALRALDRWAVAPQNPLQGNLLGRLSALGFDGFADGLSKQQTTAEQRHRSVHDWFDGLKTLQFIRACQDIYGDQSLTHTLANLESAFRTKVFEFQTNNG
;
A
#
# COMPACT_ATOMS: atom_id res chain seq x y z
N MET A 1 17.79 16.69 -0.17
CA MET A 1 17.07 15.64 -0.93
C MET A 1 15.59 15.98 -1.05
N ILE A 2 14.90 16.22 0.06
CA ILE A 2 13.45 16.54 0.07
C ILE A 2 13.18 17.82 -0.73
N GLU A 3 13.91 18.89 -0.50
CA GLU A 3 13.80 20.16 -1.25
C GLU A 3 13.89 19.94 -2.76
N ARG A 4 14.95 19.26 -3.21
CA ARG A 4 15.12 18.95 -4.64
C ARG A 4 13.99 18.10 -5.21
N TYR A 5 13.40 17.21 -4.38
CA TYR A 5 12.21 16.44 -4.79
C TYR A 5 11.01 17.37 -4.98
N LEU A 6 10.73 18.24 -4.01
CA LEU A 6 9.60 19.18 -4.09
C LEU A 6 9.71 20.13 -5.28
N GLU A 7 10.92 20.59 -5.59
CA GLU A 7 11.17 21.47 -6.73
C GLU A 7 10.93 20.77 -8.09
N ASN A 8 11.41 19.52 -8.24
CA ASN A 8 11.51 18.89 -9.55
C ASN A 8 10.43 17.80 -9.83
N TYR A 9 9.83 17.22 -8.79
CA TYR A 9 8.98 16.03 -8.94
C TYR A 9 7.62 16.14 -8.26
N ALA A 10 7.43 17.10 -7.32
CA ALA A 10 6.17 17.23 -6.62
C ALA A 10 5.06 17.83 -7.49
N GLU A 11 3.83 17.48 -7.16
CA GLU A 11 2.64 18.03 -7.81
C GLU A 11 2.46 19.53 -7.45
N PRO A 12 1.77 20.29 -8.27
CA PRO A 12 1.65 21.76 -8.13
C PRO A 12 1.11 22.20 -6.77
N GLU A 13 0.22 21.42 -6.15
CA GLU A 13 -0.38 21.74 -4.85
C GLU A 13 0.65 21.85 -3.72
N ALA A 14 1.70 21.05 -3.78
CA ALA A 14 2.77 21.11 -2.78
C ALA A 14 3.55 22.43 -2.79
N ARG A 15 3.58 23.11 -3.94
CA ARG A 15 4.28 24.40 -4.11
C ARG A 15 3.54 25.57 -3.46
N ALA A 16 2.27 25.38 -3.10
CA ALA A 16 1.49 26.38 -2.37
C ALA A 16 1.93 26.53 -0.90
N VAL A 17 2.64 25.55 -0.37
CA VAL A 17 3.18 25.59 0.99
C VAL A 17 4.51 26.33 1.00
N GLY A 18 4.57 27.43 1.72
CA GLY A 18 5.82 28.23 1.83
C GLY A 18 5.71 29.67 1.38
N GLY A 19 4.54 30.13 0.94
CA GLY A 19 4.22 31.56 0.77
C GLY A 19 4.78 32.23 -0.48
N ALA A 20 5.55 31.54 -1.33
CA ALA A 20 6.11 32.14 -2.56
C ALA A 20 5.06 32.24 -3.69
N HIS A 21 4.00 31.47 -3.63
CA HIS A 21 2.90 31.47 -4.61
C HIS A 21 1.54 31.46 -3.90
N ALA A 22 0.55 32.13 -4.49
CA ALA A 22 -0.84 32.02 -4.03
C ALA A 22 -1.27 30.55 -4.04
N ALA A 23 -2.00 30.12 -3.00
CA ALA A 23 -2.54 28.76 -2.96
C ALA A 23 -3.38 28.51 -4.23
N PRO A 24 -3.19 27.38 -4.94
CA PRO A 24 -4.01 27.03 -6.08
C PRO A 24 -5.49 27.07 -5.71
N ALA A 25 -6.34 27.49 -6.63
CA ALA A 25 -7.79 27.61 -6.40
C ALA A 25 -8.47 26.28 -6.01
N ASN A 26 -7.81 25.16 -6.29
CA ASN A 26 -8.27 23.81 -5.92
C ASN A 26 -7.87 23.37 -4.51
N LEU A 27 -7.19 24.24 -3.74
CA LEU A 27 -6.85 23.99 -2.33
C LEU A 27 -7.74 24.82 -1.42
N ASN A 28 -8.42 24.19 -0.49
CA ASN A 28 -9.25 24.85 0.51
C ASN A 28 -9.02 24.23 1.89
N GLY A 29 -9.10 25.06 2.91
CA GLY A 29 -9.06 24.64 4.29
C GLY A 29 -8.42 25.67 5.22
N ARG A 30 -8.97 25.73 6.43
CA ARG A 30 -8.49 26.57 7.53
C ARG A 30 -7.01 26.34 7.87
N PRO A 31 -6.52 25.06 7.89
CA PRO A 31 -5.12 24.79 8.19
C PRO A 31 -4.10 25.44 7.24
N LEU A 32 -4.46 25.80 6.03
CA LEU A 32 -3.54 26.51 5.13
C LEU A 32 -3.25 27.95 5.60
N ARG A 33 -4.15 28.55 6.37
CA ARG A 33 -4.07 29.92 6.87
C ARG A 33 -3.62 29.99 8.34
N ASP A 34 -3.64 28.86 9.04
CA ASP A 34 -3.27 28.72 10.44
C ASP A 34 -1.76 28.46 10.55
N THR A 35 -1.15 28.84 11.68
CA THR A 35 0.25 28.56 12.01
C THR A 35 0.43 27.36 12.94
N ARG A 36 -0.66 26.64 13.26
CA ARG A 36 -0.64 25.45 14.09
C ARG A 36 0.35 24.42 13.53
N VAL A 37 1.13 23.82 14.43
CA VAL A 37 2.02 22.70 14.11
C VAL A 37 1.37 21.40 14.54
N TRP A 38 1.14 20.52 13.59
CA TRP A 38 0.48 19.23 13.78
C TRP A 38 1.51 18.14 14.10
N GLN A 39 1.07 17.05 14.74
CA GLN A 39 1.94 15.91 14.99
C GLN A 39 2.33 15.22 13.68
N GLY A 40 1.41 15.06 12.74
CA GLY A 40 1.65 14.46 11.44
C GLY A 40 0.57 14.81 10.42
N CYS A 41 0.71 14.26 9.22
CA CYS A 41 -0.27 14.39 8.14
C CYS A 41 -0.81 13.03 7.75
N LEU A 42 -2.14 12.93 7.54
CA LEU A 42 -2.85 11.77 7.03
C LEU A 42 -3.47 12.10 5.67
N VAL A 43 -3.13 11.34 4.66
CA VAL A 43 -3.63 11.52 3.29
C VAL A 43 -4.78 10.56 3.03
N ILE A 44 -5.92 11.08 2.59
CA ILE A 44 -7.11 10.30 2.24
C ILE A 44 -7.58 10.69 0.84
N PRO A 45 -7.43 9.83 -0.19
CA PRO A 45 -8.10 10.00 -1.46
C PRO A 45 -9.58 9.60 -1.31
N ALA A 46 -10.49 10.37 -1.93
CA ALA A 46 -11.92 10.07 -1.89
C ALA A 46 -12.54 10.20 -3.28
N PHE A 47 -13.12 9.10 -3.78
CA PHE A 47 -13.87 9.05 -5.03
C PHE A 47 -15.12 8.22 -4.87
N ASN A 48 -16.28 8.83 -5.13
CA ASN A 48 -17.59 8.18 -5.04
C ASN A 48 -17.82 7.53 -3.66
N GLU A 49 -17.55 8.30 -2.60
CA GLU A 49 -17.69 7.89 -1.21
C GLU A 49 -18.94 8.50 -0.58
N ALA A 50 -19.53 7.80 0.39
CA ALA A 50 -20.66 8.33 1.15
C ALA A 50 -20.18 9.43 2.13
N PHE A 51 -20.91 10.56 2.17
CA PHE A 51 -20.58 11.66 3.07
C PHE A 51 -20.58 11.21 4.53
N GLU A 52 -21.56 10.44 4.94
CA GLU A 52 -21.76 9.99 6.33
C GLU A 52 -20.58 9.16 6.85
N THR A 53 -20.04 8.27 6.02
CA THR A 53 -18.86 7.45 6.34
C THR A 53 -17.62 8.35 6.51
N LEU A 54 -17.35 9.20 5.51
CA LEU A 54 -16.21 10.11 5.56
C LEU A 54 -16.32 11.15 6.68
N HIS A 55 -17.53 11.71 6.93
CA HIS A 55 -17.79 12.64 8.02
C HIS A 55 -17.47 12.01 9.38
N ARG A 56 -17.91 10.76 9.61
CA ARG A 56 -17.61 10.02 10.83
C ARG A 56 -16.11 9.81 11.01
N GLN A 57 -15.42 9.40 9.95
CA GLN A 57 -13.97 9.22 9.93
C GLN A 57 -13.24 10.53 10.27
N LEU A 58 -13.55 11.63 9.58
CA LEU A 58 -12.94 12.93 9.83
C LEU A 58 -13.22 13.43 11.25
N THR A 59 -14.44 13.23 11.76
CA THR A 59 -14.82 13.62 13.12
C THR A 59 -14.03 12.85 14.17
N SER A 60 -13.78 11.55 13.97
CA SER A 60 -12.99 10.74 14.89
C SER A 60 -11.53 11.19 14.98
N MET A 61 -11.01 11.88 13.94
CA MET A 61 -9.64 12.38 13.90
C MET A 61 -9.44 13.76 14.52
N ARG A 62 -10.49 14.43 14.98
CA ARG A 62 -10.38 15.79 15.58
C ARG A 62 -9.43 15.88 16.78
N SER A 63 -9.40 14.85 17.62
CA SER A 63 -8.55 14.79 18.82
C SER A 63 -7.15 14.22 18.56
N ALA A 64 -6.89 13.73 17.34
CA ALA A 64 -5.68 12.99 17.04
C ALA A 64 -4.42 13.86 16.81
N ASP A 65 -4.53 15.19 16.86
CA ASP A 65 -3.47 16.14 16.49
C ASP A 65 -2.80 15.85 15.13
N VAL A 66 -3.59 15.28 14.20
CA VAL A 66 -3.18 14.92 12.84
C VAL A 66 -3.91 15.79 11.84
N LEU A 67 -3.15 16.38 10.92
CA LEU A 67 -3.71 17.15 9.80
C LEU A 67 -4.13 16.19 8.69
N VAL A 68 -5.42 16.16 8.36
CA VAL A 68 -5.95 15.36 7.25
C VAL A 68 -5.85 16.14 5.94
N ILE A 69 -5.25 15.53 4.94
CA ILE A 69 -5.22 16.01 3.56
C ILE A 69 -6.19 15.16 2.74
N LEU A 70 -7.39 15.68 2.54
CA LEU A 70 -8.46 15.01 1.84
C LEU A 70 -8.43 15.38 0.35
N VAL A 71 -8.07 14.43 -0.50
CA VAL A 71 -8.03 14.61 -1.96
C VAL A 71 -9.32 14.06 -2.57
N ILE A 72 -10.31 14.92 -2.76
CA ILE A 72 -11.57 14.55 -3.42
C ILE A 72 -11.35 14.56 -4.93
N ASN A 73 -11.40 13.38 -5.54
CA ASN A 73 -10.95 13.19 -6.92
C ASN A 73 -11.96 12.39 -7.75
N ALA A 74 -11.98 12.63 -9.04
CA ALA A 74 -12.72 11.83 -10.01
C ALA A 74 -11.90 11.68 -11.30
N PRO A 75 -11.82 10.48 -11.91
CA PRO A 75 -11.29 10.33 -13.26
C PRO A 75 -12.16 11.06 -14.29
N GLU A 76 -11.55 11.60 -15.35
CA GLU A 76 -12.28 12.31 -16.42
C GLU A 76 -13.34 11.43 -17.10
N ASN A 77 -13.06 10.13 -17.23
CA ASN A 77 -13.94 9.15 -17.87
C ASN A 77 -14.83 8.38 -16.88
N ALA A 78 -14.95 8.83 -15.64
CA ALA A 78 -15.82 8.17 -14.67
C ALA A 78 -17.30 8.30 -15.08
N ASN A 79 -18.13 7.37 -14.58
CA ASN A 79 -19.56 7.43 -14.79
C ASN A 79 -20.13 8.80 -14.34
N PRO A 80 -20.98 9.45 -15.13
CA PRO A 80 -21.53 10.78 -14.80
C PRO A 80 -22.17 10.85 -13.40
N LYS A 81 -22.87 9.78 -12.97
CA LYS A 81 -23.45 9.73 -11.62
C LYS A 81 -22.35 9.73 -10.55
N ALA A 82 -21.30 8.93 -10.71
CA ALA A 82 -20.19 8.90 -9.74
C ALA A 82 -19.46 10.26 -9.66
N ILE A 83 -19.34 10.98 -10.79
CA ILE A 83 -18.81 12.35 -10.81
C ILE A 83 -19.73 13.29 -10.03
N ALA A 84 -21.05 13.22 -10.27
CA ALA A 84 -22.02 14.05 -9.58
C ALA A 84 -22.03 13.77 -8.07
N ASP A 85 -22.03 12.50 -7.67
CA ASP A 85 -21.98 12.07 -6.27
C ASP A 85 -20.68 12.58 -5.58
N THR A 86 -19.54 12.50 -6.28
CA THR A 86 -18.25 13.01 -5.76
C THR A 86 -18.25 14.54 -5.62
N ARG A 87 -18.87 15.26 -6.55
CA ARG A 87 -19.01 16.72 -6.43
C ARG A 87 -19.97 17.12 -5.30
N MET A 88 -21.03 16.33 -5.08
CA MET A 88 -21.92 16.54 -3.95
C MET A 88 -21.19 16.28 -2.61
N LEU A 89 -20.34 15.26 -2.56
CA LEU A 89 -19.45 15.02 -1.43
C LEU A 89 -18.55 16.23 -1.18
N LEU A 90 -17.88 16.76 -2.21
CA LEU A 90 -17.04 17.95 -2.11
C LEU A 90 -17.82 19.13 -1.52
N TYR A 91 -19.03 19.39 -2.03
CA TYR A 91 -19.91 20.47 -1.54
C TYR A 91 -20.24 20.28 -0.05
N LYS A 92 -20.72 19.09 0.35
CA LYS A 92 -21.05 18.78 1.75
C LYS A 92 -19.84 18.91 2.69
N ILE A 93 -18.64 18.53 2.24
CA ILE A 93 -17.41 18.68 3.02
C ILE A 93 -17.06 20.16 3.22
N HIS A 94 -17.24 21.00 2.20
CA HIS A 94 -16.99 22.43 2.33
C HIS A 94 -17.97 23.15 3.25
N GLU A 95 -19.19 22.65 3.43
CA GLU A 95 -20.15 23.16 4.38
C GLU A 95 -19.79 22.85 5.86
N GLN A 96 -18.83 21.92 6.06
CA GLN A 96 -18.35 21.59 7.40
C GLN A 96 -17.12 22.44 7.78
N ASP A 97 -17.07 22.93 9.01
CA ASP A 97 -15.89 23.63 9.53
C ASP A 97 -14.93 22.64 10.19
N TYR A 98 -14.13 21.96 9.38
CA TYR A 98 -13.08 21.08 9.87
C TYR A 98 -11.77 21.87 10.07
N GLU A 99 -11.38 22.10 11.33
CA GLU A 99 -10.13 22.81 11.66
C GLU A 99 -8.86 22.02 11.35
N HIS A 100 -8.97 20.71 11.11
CA HIS A 100 -7.88 19.76 10.91
C HIS A 100 -7.88 19.14 9.51
N VAL A 101 -8.61 19.72 8.55
CA VAL A 101 -8.73 19.16 7.19
C VAL A 101 -8.33 20.19 6.14
N ILE A 102 -7.41 19.81 5.26
CA ILE A 102 -7.15 20.47 3.98
C ILE A 102 -7.89 19.69 2.91
N VAL A 103 -8.71 20.36 2.13
CA VAL A 103 -9.43 19.76 0.99
C VAL A 103 -8.70 20.12 -0.30
N VAL A 104 -8.40 19.10 -1.11
CA VAL A 104 -7.87 19.24 -2.46
C VAL A 104 -8.95 18.83 -3.43
N ASP A 105 -9.44 19.77 -4.24
CA ASP A 105 -10.43 19.51 -5.29
C ASP A 105 -9.76 18.98 -6.56
N ARG A 106 -10.04 17.73 -6.88
CA ARG A 106 -9.71 17.04 -8.12
C ARG A 106 -10.95 16.34 -8.72
N ALA A 107 -12.16 16.90 -8.43
CA ALA A 107 -13.45 16.40 -8.91
C ALA A 107 -14.20 17.41 -9.77
N SER A 108 -13.94 18.71 -9.61
CA SER A 108 -14.59 19.77 -10.38
C SER A 108 -14.15 19.78 -11.85
N ASN A 109 -14.93 20.47 -12.69
CA ASN A 109 -14.64 20.58 -14.12
C ASN A 109 -13.26 21.21 -14.34
N GLY A 110 -12.46 20.61 -15.22
CA GLY A 110 -11.09 21.06 -15.52
C GLY A 110 -10.04 20.65 -14.49
N LEU A 111 -10.45 20.07 -13.34
CA LEU A 111 -9.55 19.61 -12.27
C LEU A 111 -9.46 18.08 -12.15
N ARG A 112 -10.33 17.35 -12.86
CA ARG A 112 -10.39 15.89 -12.81
C ARG A 112 -9.09 15.24 -13.27
N LEU A 113 -8.89 14.01 -12.80
CA LEU A 113 -7.66 13.26 -13.04
C LEU A 113 -7.70 12.51 -14.37
N ASN A 114 -6.56 12.42 -15.04
CA ASN A 114 -6.40 11.53 -16.17
C ASN A 114 -6.71 10.09 -15.75
N PRO A 115 -7.55 9.34 -16.51
CA PRO A 115 -7.97 7.99 -16.16
C PRO A 115 -6.83 7.00 -15.91
N LYS A 116 -5.68 7.18 -16.58
CA LYS A 116 -4.51 6.33 -16.39
C LYS A 116 -3.75 6.60 -15.08
N GLN A 117 -4.02 7.73 -14.41
CA GLN A 117 -3.29 8.16 -13.22
C GLN A 117 -4.07 7.92 -11.92
N GLY A 118 -5.39 8.05 -11.96
CA GLY A 118 -6.36 7.68 -10.92
C GLY A 118 -5.92 7.94 -9.48
N VAL A 119 -6.16 6.96 -8.61
CA VAL A 119 -5.85 7.03 -7.17
C VAL A 119 -4.36 7.26 -6.89
N GLY A 120 -3.47 6.76 -7.74
CA GLY A 120 -2.02 6.97 -7.56
C GLY A 120 -1.63 8.44 -7.66
N LEU A 121 -2.26 9.23 -8.56
CA LEU A 121 -2.05 10.67 -8.61
C LEU A 121 -2.69 11.35 -7.39
N ALA A 122 -3.88 10.93 -6.96
CA ALA A 122 -4.51 11.50 -5.77
C ALA A 122 -3.65 11.32 -4.51
N ARG A 123 -3.12 10.09 -4.28
CA ARG A 123 -2.18 9.84 -3.18
C ARG A 123 -0.90 10.67 -3.33
N LYS A 124 -0.37 10.77 -4.56
CA LYS A 124 0.84 11.58 -4.80
C LYS A 124 0.61 13.04 -4.44
N ILE A 125 -0.48 13.65 -4.87
CA ILE A 125 -0.84 15.05 -4.53
C ILE A 125 -0.87 15.24 -3.02
N GLY A 126 -1.58 14.37 -2.30
CA GLY A 126 -1.70 14.45 -0.84
C GLY A 126 -0.37 14.26 -0.12
N CYS A 127 0.44 13.26 -0.53
CA CYS A 127 1.74 13.00 0.08
C CYS A 127 2.77 14.08 -0.23
N ASP A 128 2.76 14.65 -1.43
CA ASP A 128 3.63 15.77 -1.79
C ASP A 128 3.30 17.01 -0.96
N LEU A 129 1.99 17.28 -0.75
CA LEU A 129 1.54 18.36 0.11
C LEU A 129 1.93 18.13 1.59
N ALA A 130 1.75 16.90 2.09
CA ALA A 130 2.19 16.50 3.43
C ALA A 130 3.70 16.70 3.62
N LEU A 131 4.50 16.31 2.62
CA LEU A 131 5.94 16.47 2.63
C LEU A 131 6.36 17.96 2.64
N ALA A 132 5.67 18.79 1.87
CA ALA A 132 5.89 20.24 1.85
C ALA A 132 5.55 20.88 3.21
N LEU A 133 4.42 20.48 3.83
CA LEU A 133 4.03 20.91 5.18
C LEU A 133 5.06 20.47 6.23
N ARG A 134 5.60 19.25 6.13
CA ARG A 134 6.67 18.79 7.00
C ARG A 134 7.94 19.64 6.86
N LEU A 135 8.35 19.93 5.62
CA LEU A 135 9.52 20.78 5.36
C LEU A 135 9.32 22.21 5.87
N ALA A 136 8.11 22.75 5.76
CA ALA A 136 7.74 24.07 6.27
C ALA A 136 7.57 24.13 7.81
N GLY A 137 7.83 23.02 8.53
CA GLY A 137 7.70 22.95 9.98
C GLY A 137 6.25 22.92 10.49
N ARG A 138 5.27 22.66 9.62
CA ARG A 138 3.84 22.59 9.91
C ARG A 138 3.39 21.18 10.38
N ALA A 139 4.23 20.16 10.21
CA ALA A 139 4.09 18.82 10.75
C ALA A 139 5.41 18.38 11.37
N ARG A 140 5.34 17.70 12.53
CA ARG A 140 6.54 17.26 13.28
C ARG A 140 7.07 15.92 12.77
N SER A 141 6.17 14.98 12.47
CA SER A 141 6.53 13.63 12.07
C SER A 141 7.19 13.58 10.69
N ASP A 142 8.21 12.76 10.56
CA ASP A 142 8.80 12.38 9.26
C ASP A 142 8.01 11.27 8.56
N TRP A 143 6.90 10.81 9.14
CA TRP A 143 6.04 9.77 8.57
C TRP A 143 4.82 10.37 7.89
N LEU A 144 4.66 10.07 6.60
CA LEU A 144 3.50 10.42 5.78
C LEU A 144 2.48 9.29 5.91
N LEU A 145 1.42 9.54 6.67
CA LEU A 145 0.36 8.56 6.89
C LEU A 145 -0.61 8.54 5.71
N GLN A 146 -1.15 7.36 5.42
CA GLN A 146 -2.10 7.18 4.32
C GLN A 146 -3.24 6.28 4.75
N SER A 147 -4.43 6.62 4.27
CA SER A 147 -5.62 5.83 4.48
C SER A 147 -6.57 5.90 3.28
N ASP A 148 -7.69 5.21 3.38
CA ASP A 148 -8.83 5.31 2.47
C ASP A 148 -10.05 5.85 3.22
N ALA A 149 -11.07 6.27 2.50
CA ALA A 149 -12.27 6.90 3.05
C ALA A 149 -13.22 5.92 3.78
N ASP A 150 -12.92 4.62 3.74
CA ASP A 150 -13.67 3.52 4.35
C ASP A 150 -12.95 2.85 5.52
N VAL A 151 -11.97 3.55 6.12
CA VAL A 151 -11.19 3.06 7.26
C VAL A 151 -11.66 3.69 8.56
N PHE A 152 -11.77 2.88 9.60
CA PHE A 152 -12.05 3.33 10.98
C PHE A 152 -10.78 3.20 11.82
N PHE A 153 -10.40 4.30 12.44
CA PHE A 153 -9.18 4.39 13.23
C PHE A 153 -9.44 3.97 14.68
N PRO A 154 -8.55 3.13 15.25
CA PRO A 154 -8.62 2.82 16.68
C PRO A 154 -8.26 4.05 17.52
N SER A 155 -8.69 4.06 18.78
CA SER A 155 -8.18 5.01 19.77
C SER A 155 -6.66 4.88 19.87
N GLY A 156 -5.95 6.00 19.95
CA GLY A 156 -4.48 6.00 20.00
C GLY A 156 -3.78 5.84 18.64
N TYR A 157 -4.50 5.94 17.53
CA TYR A 157 -3.87 5.86 16.19
C TYR A 157 -2.74 6.87 16.00
N SER A 158 -2.93 8.12 16.47
CA SER A 158 -1.89 9.17 16.43
C SER A 158 -0.70 8.87 17.33
N ASP A 159 -0.92 8.14 18.42
CA ASP A 159 0.13 7.84 19.41
C ASP A 159 1.19 6.91 18.80
N LEU A 160 0.81 6.12 17.82
CA LEU A 160 1.75 5.28 17.06
C LEU A 160 2.85 6.09 16.38
N LEU A 161 2.61 7.37 16.03
CA LEU A 161 3.66 8.25 15.50
C LEU A 161 4.75 8.57 16.53
N HIS A 162 4.42 8.56 17.82
CA HIS A 162 5.36 8.79 18.91
C HIS A 162 6.16 7.54 19.28
N THR A 163 5.66 6.36 18.95
CA THR A 163 6.31 5.08 19.29
C THR A 163 7.38 4.67 18.29
N ILE A 164 7.43 5.31 17.11
CA ILE A 164 8.44 4.98 16.08
C ILE A 164 9.79 5.60 16.50
N PRO A 165 10.86 4.80 16.68
CA PRO A 165 12.17 5.30 17.08
C PRO A 165 12.73 6.31 16.08
N VAL A 166 13.40 7.36 16.57
CA VAL A 166 14.06 8.38 15.73
C VAL A 166 15.16 7.78 14.85
N THR A 167 15.80 6.70 15.32
CA THR A 167 16.87 5.97 14.61
C THR A 167 16.34 4.87 13.69
N ASP A 168 15.04 4.90 13.37
CA ASP A 168 14.41 3.88 12.55
C ASP A 168 14.97 3.87 11.12
N SER A 169 15.41 2.70 10.67
CA SER A 169 15.94 2.48 9.32
C SER A 169 14.85 2.08 8.31
N ALA A 170 13.60 1.89 8.74
CA ALA A 170 12.51 1.51 7.87
C ALA A 170 12.16 2.63 6.87
N GLY A 171 11.91 2.22 5.63
CA GLY A 171 11.46 3.13 4.58
C GLY A 171 9.94 3.32 4.55
N ALA A 172 9.21 2.30 5.00
CA ALA A 172 7.77 2.34 5.22
C ALA A 172 7.36 1.45 6.37
N ARG A 173 6.20 1.75 6.95
CA ARG A 173 5.54 0.98 8.00
C ARG A 173 4.14 0.60 7.55
N ILE A 174 3.71 -0.62 7.89
CA ILE A 174 2.36 -1.13 7.60
C ILE A 174 1.60 -1.27 8.91
N PHE A 175 0.48 -0.59 9.02
CA PHE A 175 -0.42 -0.73 10.16
C PHE A 175 -1.10 -2.10 10.16
N PRO A 176 -1.31 -2.71 11.33
CA PRO A 176 -2.22 -3.84 11.47
C PRO A 176 -3.62 -3.46 10.96
N HIS A 177 -4.31 -4.40 10.35
CA HIS A 177 -5.64 -4.15 9.81
C HIS A 177 -6.50 -5.40 9.81
N ASN A 178 -7.81 -5.19 9.77
CA ASN A 178 -8.80 -6.22 9.51
C ASN A 178 -9.94 -5.66 8.64
N HIS A 179 -10.61 -6.52 7.89
CA HIS A 179 -11.83 -6.16 7.20
C HIS A 179 -13.05 -6.53 8.04
N PHE A 180 -14.03 -5.63 8.11
CA PHE A 180 -15.27 -5.87 8.84
C PHE A 180 -16.47 -5.43 8.01
N SER A 181 -17.63 -6.00 8.28
CA SER A 181 -18.90 -5.57 7.73
C SER A 181 -20.03 -5.87 8.73
N SER A 182 -21.11 -5.09 8.69
CA SER A 182 -22.36 -5.41 9.37
C SER A 182 -23.14 -6.53 8.68
N ASP A 183 -22.88 -6.79 7.40
CA ASP A 183 -23.39 -7.95 6.68
C ASP A 183 -22.55 -9.18 7.03
N PRO A 184 -23.17 -10.27 7.60
CA PRO A 184 -22.41 -11.44 8.03
C PRO A 184 -21.63 -12.13 6.90
N THR A 185 -22.18 -12.17 5.68
CA THR A 185 -21.53 -12.81 4.53
C THR A 185 -20.30 -12.02 4.08
N LEU A 186 -20.43 -10.69 3.99
CA LEU A 186 -19.32 -9.80 3.68
C LEU A 186 -18.28 -9.79 4.79
N HIS A 187 -18.70 -9.87 6.06
CA HIS A 187 -17.77 -9.97 7.19
C HIS A 187 -16.93 -11.25 7.08
N TYR A 188 -17.56 -12.40 6.86
CA TYR A 188 -16.85 -13.67 6.70
C TYR A 188 -15.96 -13.66 5.45
N ALA A 189 -16.42 -13.08 4.34
CA ALA A 189 -15.58 -12.88 3.15
C ALA A 189 -14.35 -12.02 3.44
N GLY A 190 -14.51 -10.97 4.24
CA GLY A 190 -13.40 -10.12 4.72
C GLY A 190 -12.37 -10.91 5.54
N GLN A 191 -12.85 -11.76 6.47
CA GLN A 191 -11.98 -12.62 7.27
C GLN A 191 -11.18 -13.62 6.40
N LEU A 192 -11.82 -14.27 5.42
CA LEU A 192 -11.14 -15.16 4.48
C LEU A 192 -10.10 -14.41 3.64
N TYR A 193 -10.40 -13.19 3.22
CA TYR A 193 -9.45 -12.34 2.49
C TYR A 193 -8.25 -11.97 3.34
N ASP A 194 -8.44 -11.56 4.59
CA ASP A 194 -7.36 -11.24 5.54
C ASP A 194 -6.49 -12.45 5.84
N GLN A 195 -7.09 -13.63 6.01
CA GLN A 195 -6.37 -14.89 6.18
C GLN A 195 -5.52 -15.23 4.95
N HIS A 196 -6.08 -15.08 3.73
CA HIS A 196 -5.35 -15.30 2.49
C HIS A 196 -4.14 -14.37 2.37
N MET A 197 -4.33 -13.08 2.64
CA MET A 197 -3.24 -12.09 2.58
C MET A 197 -2.15 -12.38 3.63
N SER A 198 -2.53 -12.70 4.85
CA SER A 198 -1.60 -13.03 5.93
C SER A 198 -0.84 -14.33 5.63
N TYR A 199 -1.52 -15.34 5.09
CA TYR A 199 -0.88 -16.57 4.63
C TYR A 199 0.15 -16.31 3.54
N TYR A 200 -0.20 -15.50 2.53
CA TYR A 200 0.71 -15.12 1.44
C TYR A 200 1.96 -14.41 1.98
N VAL A 201 1.77 -13.40 2.80
CA VAL A 201 2.89 -12.63 3.39
C VAL A 201 3.76 -13.50 4.29
N ALA A 202 3.15 -14.36 5.11
CA ALA A 202 3.89 -15.33 5.94
C ALA A 202 4.71 -16.30 5.07
N GLY A 203 4.15 -16.78 3.96
CA GLY A 203 4.86 -17.61 2.99
C GLY A 203 6.07 -16.91 2.38
N LEU A 204 5.94 -15.63 2.02
CA LEU A 204 7.05 -14.81 1.55
C LEU A 204 8.13 -14.64 2.63
N ALA A 205 7.74 -14.41 3.89
CA ALA A 205 8.66 -14.30 5.01
C ALA A 205 9.42 -15.60 5.26
N MET A 206 8.73 -16.75 5.26
CA MET A 206 9.34 -18.08 5.36
C MET A 206 10.30 -18.37 4.22
N ALA A 207 10.04 -17.86 3.03
CA ALA A 207 10.96 -17.96 1.88
C ALA A 207 12.19 -17.06 2.01
N GLY A 208 12.21 -16.10 2.93
CA GLY A 208 13.27 -15.10 3.09
C GLY A 208 13.14 -13.93 2.10
N SER A 209 11.94 -13.66 1.57
CA SER A 209 11.71 -12.53 0.67
C SER A 209 11.69 -11.22 1.43
N ARG A 210 12.37 -10.19 0.92
CA ARG A 210 12.29 -8.81 1.44
C ARG A 210 10.95 -8.14 1.17
N TYR A 211 10.13 -8.72 0.30
CA TYR A 211 8.80 -8.23 -0.06
C TYR A 211 7.67 -8.86 0.77
N ALA A 212 8.00 -9.41 1.96
CA ALA A 212 7.05 -10.02 2.88
C ALA A 212 6.29 -8.97 3.71
N HIS A 213 5.43 -8.22 3.07
CA HIS A 213 4.58 -7.21 3.70
C HIS A 213 3.23 -7.12 2.97
N HIS A 214 2.20 -6.65 3.67
CA HIS A 214 0.93 -6.31 3.04
C HIS A 214 1.07 -5.06 2.17
N SER A 215 0.35 -5.03 1.04
CA SER A 215 0.29 -3.89 0.12
C SER A 215 -1.14 -3.38 0.04
N LEU A 216 -1.57 -2.68 1.09
CA LEU A 216 -2.87 -2.03 1.18
C LEU A 216 -2.66 -0.53 1.37
N GLY A 217 -3.07 0.26 0.41
CA GLY A 217 -2.87 1.70 0.39
C GLY A 217 -3.42 2.44 1.60
N SER A 218 -4.43 1.85 2.25
CA SER A 218 -5.08 2.39 3.44
C SER A 218 -4.29 2.21 4.75
N THR A 219 -3.19 1.44 4.74
CA THR A 219 -2.49 1.02 5.97
C THR A 219 -1.01 1.42 6.00
N ILE A 220 -0.60 2.37 5.16
CA ILE A 220 0.81 2.68 4.94
C ILE A 220 1.22 3.97 5.65
N ALA A 221 2.37 3.96 6.31
CA ALA A 221 3.15 5.14 6.66
C ALA A 221 4.49 5.09 5.91
N VAL A 222 4.84 6.16 5.18
CA VAL A 222 6.10 6.24 4.43
C VAL A 222 7.00 7.29 5.03
N HIS A 223 8.28 6.95 5.25
CA HIS A 223 9.25 7.89 5.73
C HIS A 223 9.56 8.96 4.67
N ALA A 224 9.52 10.24 5.04
CA ALA A 224 9.65 11.40 4.15
C ALA A 224 10.89 11.36 3.24
N LYS A 225 12.04 10.98 3.79
CA LYS A 225 13.29 10.85 3.00
C LYS A 225 13.18 9.73 1.97
N THR A 226 12.62 8.59 2.34
CA THR A 226 12.45 7.44 1.43
C THR A 226 11.43 7.75 0.35
N TYR A 227 10.32 8.40 0.71
CA TYR A 227 9.32 8.88 -0.26
C TYR A 227 9.95 9.78 -1.33
N ALA A 228 10.74 10.76 -0.91
CA ALA A 228 11.47 11.63 -1.83
C ALA A 228 12.49 10.86 -2.70
N ALA A 229 13.23 9.91 -2.11
CA ALA A 229 14.23 9.11 -2.81
C ALA A 229 13.64 8.25 -3.92
N VAL A 230 12.45 7.65 -3.69
CA VAL A 230 11.74 6.83 -4.71
C VAL A 230 10.92 7.68 -5.69
N ARG A 231 10.97 9.01 -5.59
CA ARG A 231 10.22 9.99 -6.39
C ARG A 231 8.70 9.86 -6.23
N GLY A 232 8.27 9.55 -5.01
CA GLY A 232 6.87 9.51 -4.62
C GLY A 232 6.05 8.38 -5.25
N TYR A 233 4.75 8.51 -5.13
CA TYR A 233 3.78 7.55 -5.70
C TYR A 233 3.89 7.47 -7.22
N PRO A 234 3.81 6.26 -7.79
CA PRO A 234 3.60 6.11 -9.23
C PRO A 234 2.16 6.54 -9.58
N LYS A 235 2.03 7.36 -10.64
CA LYS A 235 0.75 7.85 -11.15
C LYS A 235 0.05 6.74 -11.92
N ARG A 236 -0.71 5.90 -11.21
CA ARG A 236 -1.42 4.73 -11.75
C ARG A 236 -2.85 4.70 -11.24
N SER A 237 -3.73 4.10 -12.03
CA SER A 237 -5.14 3.94 -11.67
C SER A 237 -5.40 2.83 -10.65
N ALA A 238 -4.43 1.91 -10.46
CA ALA A 238 -4.48 0.82 -9.47
C ALA A 238 -3.10 0.25 -9.18
N GLY A 239 -2.92 -0.34 -7.99
CA GLY A 239 -1.67 -0.99 -7.54
C GLY A 239 -0.54 0.00 -7.27
N GLU A 240 -0.85 1.26 -7.11
CA GLU A 240 0.13 2.32 -6.83
C GLU A 240 0.86 2.08 -5.50
N ASP A 241 0.18 1.50 -4.52
CA ASP A 241 0.69 1.06 -3.22
C ASP A 241 1.73 -0.06 -3.37
N PHE A 242 1.40 -1.12 -4.10
CA PHE A 242 2.33 -2.20 -4.41
C PHE A 242 3.60 -1.68 -5.08
N TYR A 243 3.47 -0.84 -6.11
CA TYR A 243 4.64 -0.31 -6.82
C TYR A 243 5.44 0.71 -5.99
N LEU A 244 4.79 1.46 -5.10
CA LEU A 244 5.51 2.33 -4.15
C LEU A 244 6.34 1.49 -3.19
N LEU A 245 5.73 0.52 -2.51
CA LEU A 245 6.42 -0.36 -1.57
C LEU A 245 7.53 -1.19 -2.25
N ASN A 246 7.28 -1.65 -3.48
CA ASN A 246 8.30 -2.35 -4.28
C ASN A 246 9.55 -1.47 -4.54
N LYS A 247 9.39 -0.17 -4.78
CA LYS A 247 10.51 0.78 -4.90
C LYS A 247 11.20 1.02 -3.57
N ILE A 248 10.42 1.16 -2.48
CA ILE A 248 10.94 1.39 -1.14
C ILE A 248 11.79 0.21 -0.68
N CYS A 249 11.34 -1.03 -0.87
CA CYS A 249 12.07 -2.24 -0.50
C CYS A 249 13.47 -2.36 -1.14
N LYS A 250 13.72 -1.64 -2.25
CA LYS A 250 15.06 -1.57 -2.87
C LYS A 250 16.02 -0.66 -2.12
N LEU A 251 15.50 0.25 -1.28
CA LEU A 251 16.28 1.25 -0.55
C LEU A 251 16.34 0.99 0.95
N ALA A 252 15.23 0.54 1.54
CA ALA A 252 15.06 0.38 2.99
C ALA A 252 13.99 -0.68 3.30
N PRO A 253 14.00 -1.29 4.48
CA PRO A 253 12.98 -2.23 4.89
C PRO A 253 11.57 -1.64 4.89
N VAL A 254 10.57 -2.49 4.59
CA VAL A 254 9.16 -2.24 4.89
C VAL A 254 8.80 -3.14 6.06
N GLU A 255 8.37 -2.53 7.16
CA GLU A 255 8.14 -3.24 8.41
C GLU A 255 6.70 -3.07 8.89
N ARG A 256 6.22 -4.03 9.67
CA ARG A 256 4.91 -3.96 10.30
C ARG A 256 5.01 -3.21 11.62
N LEU A 257 4.05 -2.31 11.87
CA LEU A 257 3.85 -1.71 13.18
C LEU A 257 3.18 -2.72 14.12
N ALA A 258 3.55 -2.68 15.40
CA ALA A 258 2.77 -3.26 16.46
C ALA A 258 1.73 -2.25 16.94
N GLY A 259 0.57 -2.70 17.38
CA GLY A 259 -0.47 -1.83 17.90
C GLY A 259 -1.89 -2.23 17.45
N PRO A 260 -2.89 -1.41 17.77
CA PRO A 260 -4.27 -1.70 17.41
C PRO A 260 -4.48 -1.68 15.89
N ALA A 261 -5.35 -2.56 15.40
CA ALA A 261 -5.65 -2.70 13.98
C ALA A 261 -6.56 -1.58 13.46
N LEU A 262 -6.29 -1.14 12.23
CA LEU A 262 -7.23 -0.35 11.44
C LEU A 262 -8.38 -1.25 10.98
N SER A 263 -9.62 -0.79 11.11
CA SER A 263 -10.79 -1.53 10.64
C SER A 263 -11.23 -0.99 9.27
N ILE A 264 -11.15 -1.82 8.24
CA ILE A 264 -11.47 -1.47 6.85
C ILE A 264 -12.86 -2.01 6.52
N GLU A 265 -13.76 -1.18 6.01
CA GLU A 265 -15.10 -1.63 5.63
C GLU A 265 -15.02 -2.59 4.45
N ALA A 266 -15.44 -3.85 4.69
CA ALA A 266 -15.55 -4.85 3.64
C ALA A 266 -16.73 -4.50 2.71
N ARG A 267 -16.43 -4.12 1.46
CA ARG A 267 -17.45 -3.79 0.46
C ARG A 267 -17.08 -4.28 -0.93
N ILE A 268 -18.09 -4.72 -1.67
CA ILE A 268 -17.93 -5.06 -3.08
C ILE A 268 -17.80 -3.77 -3.88
N SER A 269 -16.71 -3.63 -4.63
CA SER A 269 -16.43 -2.47 -5.46
C SER A 269 -15.93 -2.89 -6.84
N ALA A 270 -16.33 -2.13 -7.87
CA ALA A 270 -15.86 -2.30 -9.24
C ALA A 270 -14.97 -1.13 -9.71
N ARG A 271 -14.51 -0.28 -8.79
CA ARG A 271 -13.71 0.92 -9.11
C ARG A 271 -12.35 0.60 -9.72
N VAL A 272 -11.80 -0.56 -9.36
CA VAL A 272 -10.49 -1.05 -9.84
C VAL A 272 -10.61 -2.50 -10.29
N PRO A 273 -9.78 -2.95 -11.26
CA PRO A 273 -9.88 -4.29 -11.83
C PRO A 273 -9.37 -5.42 -10.90
N PHE A 274 -8.62 -5.08 -9.86
CA PHE A 274 -8.07 -6.01 -8.86
C PHE A 274 -7.97 -5.32 -7.50
N GLY A 275 -7.66 -6.08 -6.45
CA GLY A 275 -7.61 -5.61 -5.05
C GLY A 275 -8.82 -6.09 -4.25
N THR A 276 -9.07 -5.47 -3.09
CA THR A 276 -10.06 -5.91 -2.09
C THR A 276 -11.47 -6.09 -2.67
N GLY A 277 -11.99 -5.10 -3.39
CA GLY A 277 -13.38 -5.15 -3.91
C GLY A 277 -13.65 -6.34 -4.84
N PRO A 278 -12.86 -6.55 -5.92
CA PRO A 278 -12.99 -7.73 -6.78
C PRO A 278 -12.73 -9.06 -6.05
N ALA A 279 -11.79 -9.09 -5.09
CA ALA A 279 -11.52 -10.29 -4.29
C ALA A 279 -12.72 -10.67 -3.42
N LEU A 280 -13.29 -9.70 -2.68
CA LEU A 280 -14.48 -9.93 -1.86
C LEU A 280 -15.68 -10.41 -2.69
N ARG A 281 -15.90 -9.84 -3.88
CA ARG A 281 -16.95 -10.32 -4.80
C ARG A 281 -16.79 -11.80 -5.11
N LYS A 282 -15.57 -12.22 -5.52
CA LYS A 282 -15.28 -13.62 -5.83
C LYS A 282 -15.47 -14.52 -4.61
N ILE A 283 -15.07 -14.07 -3.42
CA ILE A 283 -15.26 -14.85 -2.19
C ILE A 283 -16.76 -15.00 -1.88
N VAL A 284 -17.55 -13.93 -1.97
CA VAL A 284 -19.01 -13.99 -1.74
C VAL A 284 -19.70 -14.93 -2.76
N GLU A 285 -19.29 -14.88 -4.04
CA GLU A 285 -19.79 -15.81 -5.05
C GLU A 285 -19.44 -17.27 -4.74
N ASN A 286 -18.27 -17.53 -4.15
CA ASN A 286 -17.88 -18.87 -3.69
C ASN A 286 -18.69 -19.29 -2.46
N LEU A 287 -18.86 -18.41 -1.47
CA LEU A 287 -19.64 -18.67 -0.26
C LEU A 287 -21.12 -18.95 -0.55
N ALA A 288 -21.67 -18.37 -1.61
CA ALA A 288 -23.03 -18.69 -2.06
C ALA A 288 -23.19 -20.14 -2.54
N LYS A 289 -22.09 -20.80 -2.97
CA LYS A 289 -22.04 -22.19 -3.41
C LYS A 289 -21.60 -23.14 -2.29
N ASP A 290 -20.72 -22.67 -1.45
CA ASP A 290 -20.12 -23.40 -0.34
C ASP A 290 -19.95 -22.46 0.87
N PRO A 291 -20.93 -22.43 1.77
CA PRO A 291 -20.91 -21.56 2.95
C PRO A 291 -19.78 -21.85 3.96
N SER A 292 -19.13 -23.05 3.88
CA SER A 292 -17.97 -23.36 4.74
C SER A 292 -16.75 -22.51 4.41
N GLY A 293 -16.64 -22.02 3.16
CA GLY A 293 -15.45 -21.31 2.65
C GLY A 293 -14.35 -22.26 2.17
N ASP A 294 -14.54 -23.58 2.20
CA ASP A 294 -13.52 -24.57 1.80
C ASP A 294 -13.22 -24.50 0.29
N SER A 295 -14.16 -24.01 -0.51
CA SER A 295 -13.97 -23.76 -1.94
C SER A 295 -13.11 -22.54 -2.25
N TYR A 296 -12.74 -21.71 -1.24
CA TYR A 296 -11.84 -20.59 -1.45
C TYR A 296 -10.40 -21.07 -1.47
N LEU A 297 -9.78 -20.96 -2.65
CA LEU A 297 -8.46 -21.51 -2.91
C LEU A 297 -7.34 -20.48 -2.71
N SER A 298 -6.19 -20.98 -2.28
CA SER A 298 -4.94 -20.23 -2.13
C SER A 298 -3.74 -21.05 -2.63
N TYR A 299 -2.57 -20.46 -2.62
CA TYR A 299 -1.32 -21.08 -3.07
C TYR A 299 -0.97 -22.31 -2.22
N HIS A 300 -0.43 -23.34 -2.87
CA HIS A 300 0.15 -24.47 -2.17
C HIS A 300 1.38 -24.04 -1.36
N PRO A 301 1.61 -24.54 -0.11
CA PRO A 301 2.78 -24.17 0.70
C PRO A 301 4.13 -24.39 0.00
N ASP A 302 4.22 -25.40 -0.86
CA ASP A 302 5.45 -25.70 -1.61
C ASP A 302 5.84 -24.62 -2.63
N CYS A 303 4.90 -23.75 -3.04
CA CYS A 303 5.24 -22.56 -3.82
C CYS A 303 6.23 -21.67 -3.07
N PHE A 304 6.01 -21.46 -1.78
CA PHE A 304 6.89 -20.65 -0.93
C PHE A 304 8.21 -21.37 -0.61
N ARG A 305 8.18 -22.70 -0.42
CA ARG A 305 9.42 -23.50 -0.26
C ARG A 305 10.28 -23.42 -1.52
N LEU A 306 9.66 -23.47 -2.71
CA LEU A 306 10.37 -23.33 -3.99
C LEU A 306 10.92 -21.90 -4.17
N LEU A 307 10.15 -20.87 -3.79
CA LEU A 307 10.64 -19.48 -3.76
C LEU A 307 11.88 -19.34 -2.88
N GLY A 308 11.87 -19.89 -1.66
CA GLY A 308 13.03 -19.86 -0.77
C GLY A 308 14.26 -20.55 -1.36
N ARG A 309 14.07 -21.66 -2.11
CA ARG A 309 15.17 -22.29 -2.86
C ARG A 309 15.69 -21.39 -3.97
N ALA A 310 14.79 -20.67 -4.68
CA ALA A 310 15.15 -19.74 -5.73
C ALA A 310 15.97 -18.57 -5.19
N LEU A 311 15.54 -17.94 -4.10
CA LEU A 311 16.24 -16.82 -3.47
C LEU A 311 17.65 -17.24 -3.02
N ARG A 312 17.79 -18.37 -2.32
CA ARG A 312 19.12 -18.90 -1.95
C ARG A 312 20.00 -19.26 -3.13
N ALA A 313 19.42 -19.72 -4.25
CA ALA A 313 20.17 -20.00 -5.46
C ALA A 313 20.67 -18.70 -6.12
N LEU A 314 19.84 -17.67 -6.17
CA LEU A 314 20.20 -16.34 -6.65
C LEU A 314 21.31 -15.70 -5.79
N ASP A 315 21.25 -15.84 -4.45
CA ASP A 315 22.29 -15.36 -3.55
C ASP A 315 23.65 -16.04 -3.84
N ARG A 316 23.64 -17.37 -3.98
CA ARG A 316 24.86 -18.12 -4.34
C ARG A 316 25.42 -17.71 -5.71
N TRP A 317 24.54 -17.52 -6.69
CA TRP A 317 24.94 -17.04 -8.01
C TRP A 317 25.55 -15.63 -7.96
N ALA A 318 25.01 -14.74 -7.13
CA ALA A 318 25.55 -13.39 -6.97
C ALA A 318 27.00 -13.39 -6.45
N VAL A 319 27.34 -14.35 -5.59
CA VAL A 319 28.71 -14.54 -5.05
C VAL A 319 29.64 -15.19 -6.09
N ALA A 320 29.16 -16.23 -6.78
CA ALA A 320 29.95 -17.05 -7.70
C ALA A 320 29.19 -17.26 -9.03
N PRO A 321 29.12 -16.23 -9.90
CA PRO A 321 28.34 -16.26 -11.14
C PRO A 321 28.85 -17.25 -12.18
N GLN A 322 30.08 -17.73 -12.06
CA GLN A 322 30.65 -18.83 -12.89
C GLN A 322 29.98 -20.19 -12.59
N ASN A 323 29.27 -20.33 -11.46
CA ASN A 323 28.52 -21.53 -11.13
C ASN A 323 27.07 -21.35 -11.59
N PRO A 324 26.67 -21.92 -12.75
CA PRO A 324 25.37 -21.69 -13.33
C PRO A 324 24.25 -22.26 -12.43
N LEU A 325 23.11 -21.61 -12.45
CA LEU A 325 21.87 -22.18 -11.91
C LEU A 325 21.51 -23.42 -12.73
N GLN A 326 20.96 -24.46 -12.08
CA GLN A 326 20.70 -25.75 -12.73
C GLN A 326 19.25 -26.23 -12.53
N GLY A 327 18.83 -27.12 -13.43
CA GLY A 327 17.59 -27.86 -13.34
C GLY A 327 16.33 -26.99 -13.51
N ASN A 328 15.20 -27.48 -13.01
CA ASN A 328 13.88 -26.86 -13.16
C ASN A 328 13.83 -25.42 -12.61
N LEU A 329 14.70 -25.08 -11.66
CA LEU A 329 14.75 -23.74 -11.08
C LEU A 329 15.28 -22.71 -12.09
N LEU A 330 16.34 -23.08 -12.87
CA LEU A 330 16.86 -22.22 -13.92
C LEU A 330 15.76 -21.92 -14.95
N GLY A 331 15.08 -22.93 -15.47
CA GLY A 331 14.01 -22.72 -16.46
C GLY A 331 12.92 -21.75 -16.00
N ARG A 332 12.58 -21.75 -14.70
CA ARG A 332 11.60 -20.80 -14.14
C ARG A 332 12.14 -19.39 -14.03
N LEU A 333 13.39 -19.24 -13.63
CA LEU A 333 14.04 -17.93 -13.54
C LEU A 333 14.29 -17.37 -14.96
N SER A 334 14.66 -18.23 -15.91
CA SER A 334 14.81 -17.85 -17.35
C SER A 334 13.48 -17.34 -17.92
N ALA A 335 12.35 -17.99 -17.59
CA ALA A 335 11.02 -17.52 -17.99
C ALA A 335 10.67 -16.12 -17.43
N LEU A 336 11.31 -15.71 -16.34
CA LEU A 336 11.21 -14.36 -15.78
C LEU A 336 12.29 -13.39 -16.32
N GLY A 337 13.10 -13.83 -17.28
CA GLY A 337 14.14 -13.03 -17.93
C GLY A 337 15.50 -13.05 -17.24
N PHE A 338 15.81 -14.11 -16.46
CA PHE A 338 17.09 -14.21 -15.74
C PHE A 338 18.29 -14.21 -16.69
N ASP A 339 18.22 -14.91 -17.83
CA ASP A 339 19.34 -15.02 -18.77
C ASP A 339 19.79 -13.65 -19.30
N GLY A 340 18.84 -12.84 -19.76
CA GLY A 340 19.13 -11.47 -20.21
C GLY A 340 19.64 -10.56 -19.10
N PHE A 341 19.16 -10.74 -17.84
CA PHE A 341 19.67 -10.04 -16.68
C PHE A 341 21.11 -10.45 -16.37
N ALA A 342 21.40 -11.75 -16.33
CA ALA A 342 22.72 -12.31 -16.06
C ALA A 342 23.75 -11.87 -17.11
N ASP A 343 23.38 -11.94 -18.40
CA ASP A 343 24.21 -11.47 -19.52
C ASP A 343 24.52 -9.97 -19.44
N GLY A 344 23.52 -9.16 -19.07
CA GLY A 344 23.71 -7.73 -18.87
C GLY A 344 24.68 -7.42 -17.72
N LEU A 345 24.57 -8.18 -16.63
CA LEU A 345 25.40 -7.99 -15.44
C LEU A 345 26.85 -8.50 -15.65
N SER A 346 27.04 -9.57 -16.43
CA SER A 346 28.37 -10.14 -16.75
C SER A 346 29.25 -9.17 -17.54
N LYS A 347 28.67 -8.25 -18.28
CA LYS A 347 29.39 -7.21 -19.05
C LYS A 347 29.88 -6.04 -18.18
N GLN A 348 29.52 -6.04 -16.89
CA GLN A 348 29.87 -4.99 -15.96
C GLN A 348 30.90 -5.49 -14.94
N GLN A 349 31.88 -4.67 -14.61
CA GLN A 349 32.78 -4.96 -13.49
C GLN A 349 32.05 -4.67 -12.18
N THR A 350 31.55 -5.70 -11.51
CA THR A 350 30.75 -5.59 -10.27
C THR A 350 31.36 -6.40 -9.13
N THR A 351 31.30 -5.86 -7.92
CA THR A 351 31.60 -6.63 -6.70
C THR A 351 30.49 -7.63 -6.37
N ALA A 352 30.75 -8.59 -5.49
CA ALA A 352 29.73 -9.52 -5.02
C ALA A 352 28.54 -8.80 -4.38
N GLU A 353 28.79 -7.76 -3.59
CA GLU A 353 27.75 -6.95 -2.94
C GLU A 353 26.89 -6.19 -3.97
N GLN A 354 27.52 -5.66 -5.02
CA GLN A 354 26.81 -4.99 -6.11
C GLN A 354 25.93 -5.99 -6.88
N ARG A 355 26.46 -7.19 -7.17
CA ARG A 355 25.69 -8.25 -7.82
C ARG A 355 24.53 -8.71 -6.96
N HIS A 356 24.75 -8.94 -5.67
CA HIS A 356 23.70 -9.32 -4.73
C HIS A 356 22.56 -8.26 -4.71
N ARG A 357 22.91 -6.97 -4.62
CA ARG A 357 21.93 -5.89 -4.71
C ARG A 357 21.19 -5.92 -6.04
N SER A 358 21.90 -6.02 -7.16
CA SER A 358 21.30 -6.05 -8.50
C SER A 358 20.34 -7.22 -8.69
N VAL A 359 20.69 -8.41 -8.16
CA VAL A 359 19.81 -9.60 -8.19
C VAL A 359 18.51 -9.34 -7.45
N HIS A 360 18.57 -8.79 -6.23
CA HIS A 360 17.38 -8.50 -5.44
C HIS A 360 16.57 -7.31 -5.97
N ASP A 361 17.18 -6.38 -6.67
CA ASP A 361 16.48 -5.31 -7.38
C ASP A 361 15.80 -5.81 -8.65
N TRP A 362 16.40 -6.80 -9.32
CA TRP A 362 15.82 -7.47 -10.48
C TRP A 362 14.70 -8.43 -10.07
N PHE A 363 14.93 -9.32 -9.08
CA PHE A 363 13.92 -10.24 -8.54
C PHE A 363 13.07 -9.54 -7.49
N ASP A 364 12.34 -8.53 -7.93
CA ASP A 364 11.53 -7.65 -7.10
C ASP A 364 10.16 -8.26 -6.73
N GLY A 365 9.31 -7.48 -6.04
CA GLY A 365 7.99 -7.94 -5.61
C GLY A 365 7.09 -8.41 -6.77
N LEU A 366 7.21 -7.79 -7.97
CA LEU A 366 6.45 -8.23 -9.14
C LEU A 366 6.93 -9.59 -9.64
N LYS A 367 8.25 -9.79 -9.76
CA LYS A 367 8.83 -11.09 -10.15
C LYS A 367 8.57 -12.16 -9.09
N THR A 368 8.60 -11.79 -7.80
CA THR A 368 8.20 -12.68 -6.71
C THR A 368 6.76 -13.19 -6.90
N LEU A 369 5.82 -12.28 -7.16
CA LEU A 369 4.42 -12.65 -7.44
C LEU A 369 4.28 -13.51 -8.70
N GLN A 370 4.98 -13.15 -9.79
CA GLN A 370 4.98 -13.93 -11.03
C GLN A 370 5.57 -15.34 -10.81
N PHE A 371 6.63 -15.46 -10.02
CA PHE A 371 7.23 -16.75 -9.67
C PHE A 371 6.24 -17.63 -8.87
N ILE A 372 5.60 -17.09 -7.85
CA ILE A 372 4.60 -17.81 -7.05
C ILE A 372 3.43 -18.28 -7.93
N ARG A 373 2.92 -17.42 -8.81
CA ARG A 373 1.84 -17.79 -9.76
C ARG A 373 2.27 -18.91 -10.69
N ALA A 374 3.49 -18.86 -11.25
CA ALA A 374 4.01 -19.94 -12.07
C ALA A 374 4.23 -21.27 -11.32
N CYS A 375 4.31 -21.24 -9.98
CA CYS A 375 4.39 -22.45 -9.17
C CYS A 375 3.02 -23.16 -9.06
N GLN A 376 1.91 -22.45 -9.27
CA GLN A 376 0.56 -23.04 -9.27
C GLN A 376 0.41 -24.11 -10.38
N ASP A 377 1.11 -23.96 -11.50
CA ASP A 377 1.13 -24.95 -12.59
C ASP A 377 1.69 -26.31 -12.15
N ILE A 378 2.49 -26.34 -11.06
CA ILE A 378 3.10 -27.59 -10.55
C ILE A 378 2.28 -28.18 -9.40
N TYR A 379 1.95 -27.30 -8.44
CA TYR A 379 1.43 -27.73 -7.15
C TYR A 379 -0.09 -27.61 -7.07
N GLY A 380 -0.71 -26.89 -8.01
CA GLY A 380 -2.13 -26.51 -7.94
C GLY A 380 -2.44 -25.51 -6.83
N ASP A 381 -3.70 -25.16 -6.74
CA ASP A 381 -4.25 -24.39 -5.62
C ASP A 381 -4.86 -25.35 -4.60
N GLN A 382 -4.91 -24.91 -3.34
CA GLN A 382 -5.50 -25.67 -2.24
C GLN A 382 -6.54 -24.82 -1.49
N SER A 383 -7.51 -25.50 -0.89
CA SER A 383 -8.42 -24.83 0.07
C SER A 383 -7.62 -24.07 1.12
N LEU A 384 -7.92 -22.78 1.29
CA LEU A 384 -7.25 -21.93 2.28
C LEU A 384 -7.47 -22.47 3.69
N THR A 385 -8.71 -22.82 4.04
CA THR A 385 -9.08 -23.31 5.37
C THR A 385 -8.35 -24.61 5.71
N HIS A 386 -8.33 -25.58 4.79
CA HIS A 386 -7.59 -26.84 4.97
C HIS A 386 -6.08 -26.60 5.03
N THR A 387 -5.54 -25.69 4.21
CA THR A 387 -4.11 -25.34 4.24
C THR A 387 -3.73 -24.78 5.60
N LEU A 388 -4.48 -23.80 6.11
CA LEU A 388 -4.21 -23.17 7.42
C LEU A 388 -4.30 -24.17 8.58
N ALA A 389 -5.25 -25.11 8.54
CA ALA A 389 -5.40 -26.14 9.55
C ALA A 389 -4.21 -27.11 9.60
N ASN A 390 -3.56 -27.36 8.44
CA ASN A 390 -2.49 -28.36 8.28
C ASN A 390 -1.08 -27.76 8.13
N LEU A 391 -0.89 -26.46 8.36
CA LEU A 391 0.42 -25.84 8.31
C LEU A 391 1.36 -26.37 9.39
N GLU A 392 2.62 -26.52 9.04
CA GLU A 392 3.71 -26.75 10.00
C GLU A 392 3.73 -25.65 11.07
N SER A 393 4.10 -26.00 12.30
CA SER A 393 4.07 -25.09 13.45
C SER A 393 4.76 -23.75 13.18
N ALA A 394 5.97 -23.76 12.63
CA ALA A 394 6.71 -22.53 12.32
C ALA A 394 5.98 -21.63 11.32
N PHE A 395 5.38 -22.20 10.27
CA PHE A 395 4.62 -21.43 9.29
C PHE A 395 3.31 -20.90 9.89
N ARG A 396 2.61 -21.73 10.68
CA ARG A 396 1.39 -21.32 11.39
C ARG A 396 1.67 -20.15 12.33
N THR A 397 2.73 -20.20 13.13
CA THR A 397 3.16 -19.09 13.98
C THR A 397 3.37 -17.83 13.17
N LYS A 398 4.03 -17.95 12.00
CA LYS A 398 4.27 -16.80 11.12
C LYS A 398 2.96 -16.21 10.54
N VAL A 399 2.00 -17.05 10.18
CA VAL A 399 0.67 -16.55 9.74
C VAL A 399 0.01 -15.79 10.88
N PHE A 400 0.05 -16.32 12.09
CA PHE A 400 -0.46 -15.63 13.29
C PHE A 400 0.20 -14.26 13.50
N GLU A 401 1.51 -14.13 13.36
CA GLU A 401 2.20 -12.84 13.47
C GLU A 401 1.66 -11.79 12.50
N PHE A 402 1.17 -12.19 11.33
CA PHE A 402 0.58 -11.28 10.34
C PHE A 402 -0.93 -11.09 10.47
N GLN A 403 -1.64 -12.01 11.13
CA GLN A 403 -3.07 -11.89 11.41
C GLN A 403 -3.35 -11.12 12.69
N THR A 404 -2.61 -11.43 13.75
CA THR A 404 -2.91 -10.90 15.06
C THR A 404 -2.17 -9.59 15.34
N ASN A 405 -2.96 -8.56 15.52
CA ASN A 405 -2.89 -7.75 16.72
C ASN A 405 -4.33 -7.46 17.19
N ASN A 406 -5.05 -8.52 17.50
CA ASN A 406 -6.24 -8.46 18.32
C ASN A 406 -5.80 -8.76 19.76
N GLY A 407 -5.28 -7.76 20.45
CA GLY A 407 -5.16 -7.71 21.90
C GLY A 407 -6.18 -6.75 22.42
#